data_68a3949d9acd34da4f4f4367cbba0bda
#
_entry.id   68a3949d9acd34da4f4f4367cbba0bda
#
_cell.length_a   1.000
_cell.length_b   1.000
_cell.length_c   1.000
_cell.angle_alpha   90.00
_cell.angle_beta   90.00
_cell.angle_gamma   90.00
#
_symmetry.space_group_name_H-M   'P 1'
#
loop_
_entity.id
_entity.type
_entity.pdbx_description
1 polymer ?
#
loop_
_entity_poly.entity_id
_entity_poly.type
_entity_poly.pdbx_seq_one_letter_code
_entity_poly.pdbx_strand_id
1 'polypeptide(L)'
;MEHISPVLKKLINQIPVMHQALRIEFADESRLADMQLGYAVDMAGNDLSGTDEGDWCATWLVFGYDYGDPVFVDTEEQARGFPVYVAEHGMTIWEPQEIAKSFSALLRILQVLNQAMHSGEIRYKTLVAAIEPHTDNIDYWEVVIEGIEEALD
;
A
#
# COMPACT_ATOMS: atom_id res chain seq x y z
N MET A 1 -12.57 7.51 -11.62
CA MET A 1 -11.61 6.42 -11.82
C MET A 1 -11.40 6.06 -13.29
N GLU A 2 -11.83 6.92 -14.17
CA GLU A 2 -11.69 6.73 -15.63
C GLU A 2 -10.25 6.88 -16.13
N HIS A 3 -9.38 7.49 -15.33
CA HIS A 3 -8.04 7.87 -15.74
C HIS A 3 -6.92 6.93 -15.27
N ILE A 4 -7.28 5.78 -14.71
CA ILE A 4 -6.29 4.80 -14.28
C ILE A 4 -5.80 4.03 -15.51
N SER A 5 -4.47 3.99 -15.69
CA SER A 5 -3.90 3.26 -16.82
C SER A 5 -4.25 1.76 -16.74
N PRO A 6 -4.40 1.09 -17.90
CA PRO A 6 -4.62 -0.36 -17.92
C PRO A 6 -3.51 -1.16 -17.22
N VAL A 7 -2.27 -0.66 -17.28
CA VAL A 7 -1.12 -1.29 -16.63
C VAL A 7 -1.33 -1.30 -15.11
N LEU A 8 -1.71 -0.15 -14.54
CA LEU A 8 -1.93 -0.04 -13.09
C LEU A 8 -3.12 -0.88 -12.64
N LYS A 9 -4.23 -0.86 -13.39
CA LYS A 9 -5.40 -1.71 -13.10
C LYS A 9 -5.01 -3.19 -13.04
N LYS A 10 -4.21 -3.64 -14.01
CA LYS A 10 -3.75 -5.02 -14.06
C LYS A 10 -2.91 -5.38 -12.85
N LEU A 11 -2.03 -4.47 -12.41
CA LEU A 11 -1.21 -4.69 -11.23
C LEU A 11 -2.06 -4.77 -9.96
N ILE A 12 -3.02 -3.86 -9.78
CA ILE A 12 -3.92 -3.87 -8.63
C ILE A 12 -4.71 -5.18 -8.57
N ASN A 13 -5.18 -5.67 -9.72
CA ASN A 13 -5.93 -6.92 -9.80
C ASN A 13 -5.07 -8.17 -9.52
N GLN A 14 -3.74 -8.03 -9.51
CA GLN A 14 -2.83 -9.13 -9.15
C GLN A 14 -2.59 -9.24 -7.65
N ILE A 15 -3.06 -8.30 -6.84
CA ILE A 15 -2.95 -8.40 -5.38
C ILE A 15 -3.73 -9.63 -4.94
N PRO A 16 -3.07 -10.59 -4.26
CA PRO A 16 -3.78 -11.80 -3.83
C PRO A 16 -4.77 -11.49 -2.70
N VAL A 17 -5.73 -12.39 -2.49
CA VAL A 17 -6.56 -12.33 -1.29
C VAL A 17 -5.64 -12.60 -0.11
N MET A 18 -5.45 -11.61 0.75
CA MET A 18 -4.53 -11.70 1.86
C MET A 18 -5.17 -12.38 3.07
N HIS A 19 -4.35 -13.13 3.81
CA HIS A 19 -4.75 -13.68 5.09
C HIS A 19 -5.14 -12.54 6.04
N GLN A 20 -6.17 -12.80 6.87
CA GLN A 20 -6.71 -11.79 7.80
C GLN A 20 -5.73 -11.33 8.90
N ALA A 21 -4.64 -12.05 9.10
CA ALA A 21 -3.59 -11.64 10.05
C ALA A 21 -2.83 -10.40 9.59
N LEU A 22 -2.88 -10.07 8.29
CA LEU A 22 -2.27 -8.85 7.77
C LEU A 22 -3.16 -7.65 8.10
N ARG A 23 -2.57 -6.63 8.73
CA ARG A 23 -3.30 -5.42 9.10
C ARG A 23 -3.60 -4.48 7.93
N ILE A 24 -2.90 -4.66 6.80
CA ILE A 24 -3.11 -3.84 5.61
C ILE A 24 -4.30 -4.39 4.83
N GLU A 25 -5.26 -3.50 4.51
CA GLU A 25 -6.44 -3.82 3.76
C GLU A 25 -6.28 -3.30 2.34
N PHE A 26 -6.52 -4.15 1.33
CA PHE A 26 -6.40 -3.76 -0.07
C PHE A 26 -7.76 -3.76 -0.75
N ALA A 27 -7.95 -2.84 -1.70
CA ALA A 27 -9.13 -2.78 -2.54
C ALA A 27 -8.99 -3.71 -3.73
N ASP A 28 -10.14 -4.24 -4.17
CA ASP A 28 -10.28 -4.72 -5.53
C ASP A 28 -10.71 -3.55 -6.43
N GLU A 29 -10.81 -3.78 -7.74
CA GLU A 29 -11.19 -2.74 -8.69
C GLU A 29 -12.54 -2.10 -8.37
N SER A 30 -13.50 -2.88 -7.86
CA SER A 30 -14.85 -2.39 -7.55
C SER A 30 -14.90 -1.41 -6.38
N ARG A 31 -13.94 -1.49 -5.45
CA ARG A 31 -13.88 -0.64 -4.25
C ARG A 31 -12.91 0.52 -4.38
N LEU A 32 -12.15 0.56 -5.46
CA LEU A 32 -11.05 1.50 -5.61
C LEU A 32 -11.52 2.96 -5.54
N ALA A 33 -12.67 3.29 -6.17
CA ALA A 33 -13.21 4.64 -6.12
C ALA A 33 -13.54 5.09 -4.69
N ASP A 34 -14.13 4.19 -3.89
CA ASP A 34 -14.50 4.48 -2.50
C ASP A 34 -13.27 4.72 -1.62
N MET A 35 -12.14 4.10 -1.95
CA MET A 35 -10.91 4.26 -1.18
C MET A 35 -10.31 5.66 -1.28
N GLN A 36 -10.72 6.47 -2.24
CA GLN A 36 -10.22 7.84 -2.36
C GLN A 36 -10.88 8.81 -1.38
N LEU A 37 -11.98 8.41 -0.75
CA LEU A 37 -12.72 9.25 0.19
C LEU A 37 -11.89 9.58 1.44
N GLY A 38 -11.80 10.87 1.74
CA GLY A 38 -11.03 11.39 2.87
C GLY A 38 -9.58 11.71 2.53
N TYR A 39 -9.11 11.36 1.33
CA TYR A 39 -7.74 11.63 0.87
C TYR A 39 -7.77 12.52 -0.38
N ALA A 40 -8.20 12.01 -1.50
CA ALA A 40 -8.31 12.77 -2.75
C ALA A 40 -9.61 13.57 -2.85
N VAL A 41 -10.69 13.04 -2.28
CA VAL A 41 -12.03 13.66 -2.35
C VAL A 41 -12.74 13.53 -0.99
N ASP A 42 -13.65 14.45 -0.72
CA ASP A 42 -14.52 14.35 0.46
C ASP A 42 -15.85 13.65 0.13
N MET A 43 -16.71 13.50 1.13
CA MET A 43 -18.00 12.83 0.98
C MET A 43 -18.94 13.55 0.00
N ALA A 44 -18.75 14.85 -0.20
CA ALA A 44 -19.55 15.65 -1.15
C ALA A 44 -18.95 15.65 -2.57
N GLY A 45 -17.83 14.96 -2.77
CA GLY A 45 -17.14 14.89 -4.06
C GLY A 45 -16.20 16.06 -4.33
N ASN A 46 -15.91 16.88 -3.33
CA ASN A 46 -14.97 17.98 -3.47
C ASN A 46 -13.54 17.46 -3.51
N ASP A 47 -12.72 18.05 -4.39
CA ASP A 47 -11.29 17.73 -4.51
C ASP A 47 -10.54 18.24 -3.27
N LEU A 48 -9.80 17.33 -2.62
CA LEU A 48 -8.98 17.64 -1.46
C LEU A 48 -7.50 17.82 -1.81
N SER A 49 -7.12 17.60 -3.06
CA SER A 49 -5.73 17.72 -3.50
C SER A 49 -5.31 19.19 -3.64
N GLY A 50 -4.00 19.41 -3.56
CA GLY A 50 -3.41 20.73 -3.73
C GLY A 50 -2.04 20.64 -4.37
N THR A 51 -1.36 21.79 -4.45
CA THR A 51 -0.05 21.90 -5.11
C THR A 51 1.06 22.36 -4.16
N ASP A 52 0.72 22.66 -2.91
CA ASP A 52 1.70 23.04 -1.91
C ASP A 52 2.39 21.81 -1.31
N GLU A 53 3.58 22.00 -0.77
CA GLU A 53 4.30 20.93 -0.07
C GLU A 53 3.46 20.44 1.11
N GLY A 54 3.31 19.12 1.19
CA GLY A 54 2.50 18.49 2.23
C GLY A 54 1.03 18.31 1.87
N ASP A 55 0.58 18.84 0.75
CA ASP A 55 -0.76 18.59 0.24
C ASP A 55 -0.86 17.18 -0.38
N TRP A 56 -2.07 16.63 -0.37
CA TRP A 56 -2.37 15.46 -1.17
C TRP A 56 -2.24 15.81 -2.65
N CYS A 57 -1.48 15.04 -3.42
CA CYS A 57 -1.30 15.29 -4.84
C CYS A 57 -2.43 14.67 -5.66
N ALA A 58 -2.90 15.38 -6.66
CA ALA A 58 -4.00 14.93 -7.54
C ALA A 58 -3.69 13.62 -8.28
N THR A 59 -2.40 13.30 -8.47
CA THR A 59 -1.96 12.08 -9.16
C THR A 59 -1.82 10.87 -8.24
N TRP A 60 -2.01 11.02 -6.94
CA TRP A 60 -1.93 9.91 -6.00
C TRP A 60 -3.22 9.10 -5.98
N LEU A 61 -3.08 7.78 -6.01
CA LEU A 61 -4.20 6.84 -6.01
C LEU A 61 -4.06 5.88 -4.84
N VAL A 62 -5.02 5.93 -3.91
CA VAL A 62 -5.10 5.01 -2.78
C VAL A 62 -5.63 3.67 -3.25
N PHE A 63 -4.97 2.58 -2.88
CA PHE A 63 -5.45 1.22 -3.15
C PHE A 63 -5.43 0.34 -1.91
N GLY A 64 -5.08 0.87 -0.78
CA GLY A 64 -5.08 0.14 0.49
C GLY A 64 -5.03 1.08 1.69
N TYR A 65 -5.25 0.50 2.87
CA TYR A 65 -5.15 1.19 4.16
C TYR A 65 -4.32 0.37 5.13
N ASP A 66 -3.48 1.04 5.91
CA ASP A 66 -2.77 0.47 7.04
C ASP A 66 -3.26 1.20 8.30
N TYR A 67 -4.28 0.65 8.97
CA TYR A 67 -4.95 1.30 10.11
C TYR A 67 -5.36 2.75 9.79
N GLY A 68 -5.96 2.95 8.62
CA GLY A 68 -6.40 4.27 8.16
C GLY A 68 -5.33 5.08 7.45
N ASP A 69 -4.06 4.69 7.52
CA ASP A 69 -3.01 5.32 6.71
C ASP A 69 -3.15 4.89 5.26
N PRO A 70 -3.22 5.82 4.31
CA PRO A 70 -3.36 5.44 2.91
C PRO A 70 -2.11 4.76 2.38
N VAL A 71 -2.33 3.64 1.68
CA VAL A 71 -1.30 2.98 0.86
C VAL A 71 -1.61 3.36 -0.59
N PHE A 72 -0.66 3.98 -1.27
CA PHE A 72 -0.94 4.60 -2.55
C PHE A 72 0.26 4.57 -3.50
N VAL A 73 -0.02 4.86 -4.76
CA VAL A 73 0.98 5.08 -5.80
C VAL A 73 0.78 6.46 -6.40
N ASP A 74 1.82 7.00 -7.02
CA ASP A 74 1.69 8.16 -7.91
C ASP A 74 1.46 7.64 -9.32
N THR A 75 0.31 7.97 -9.90
CA THR A 75 -0.07 7.47 -11.23
C THR A 75 0.84 7.98 -12.35
N GLU A 76 1.65 8.99 -12.10
CA GLU A 76 2.64 9.49 -13.06
C GLU A 76 3.98 8.74 -12.98
N GLU A 77 4.14 7.80 -12.05
CA GLU A 77 5.40 7.08 -11.86
C GLU A 77 5.45 5.73 -12.57
N GLN A 78 4.73 5.58 -13.67
CA GLN A 78 4.73 4.31 -14.43
C GLN A 78 6.13 3.92 -14.89
N ALA A 79 6.96 4.88 -15.31
CA ALA A 79 8.34 4.61 -15.75
C ALA A 79 9.22 4.02 -14.65
N ARG A 80 8.86 4.24 -13.38
CA ARG A 80 9.53 3.67 -12.21
C ARG A 80 8.84 2.40 -11.70
N GLY A 81 7.86 1.90 -12.42
CA GLY A 81 7.12 0.70 -12.04
C GLY A 81 6.13 0.91 -10.90
N PHE A 82 5.71 2.13 -10.65
CA PHE A 82 4.80 2.52 -9.58
C PHE A 82 5.34 2.16 -8.19
N PRO A 83 6.36 2.87 -7.67
CA PRO A 83 6.75 2.73 -6.26
C PRO A 83 5.55 2.90 -5.35
N VAL A 84 5.51 2.17 -4.24
CA VAL A 84 4.39 2.18 -3.32
C VAL A 84 4.74 2.99 -2.09
N TYR A 85 3.81 3.84 -1.66
CA TYR A 85 3.98 4.74 -0.52
C TYR A 85 2.90 4.50 0.53
N VAL A 86 3.24 4.88 1.75
CA VAL A 86 2.30 5.05 2.85
C VAL A 86 2.53 6.44 3.45
N ALA A 87 1.46 7.05 3.99
CA ALA A 87 1.59 8.31 4.70
C ALA A 87 0.69 8.28 5.93
N GLU A 88 1.15 8.89 7.02
CA GLU A 88 0.42 8.90 8.28
C GLU A 88 -0.75 9.90 8.21
N HIS A 89 -1.96 9.41 8.53
CA HIS A 89 -3.14 10.27 8.59
C HIS A 89 -3.18 11.02 9.94
N GLY A 90 -4.00 12.08 9.99
CA GLY A 90 -4.17 12.87 11.22
C GLY A 90 -3.04 13.86 11.48
N MET A 91 -2.08 13.97 10.59
CA MET A 91 -1.01 14.96 10.64
C MET A 91 -1.42 16.22 9.89
N THR A 92 -0.70 17.32 10.10
CA THR A 92 -0.96 18.58 9.40
C THR A 92 -0.63 18.48 7.91
N ILE A 93 0.32 17.62 7.56
CA ILE A 93 0.78 17.41 6.19
C ILE A 93 0.79 15.93 5.86
N TRP A 94 0.78 15.61 4.57
CA TRP A 94 1.04 14.26 4.06
C TRP A 94 2.51 14.13 3.73
N GLU A 95 3.16 13.14 4.33
CA GLU A 95 4.58 12.90 4.17
C GLU A 95 4.78 11.46 3.68
N PRO A 96 4.85 11.25 2.34
CA PRO A 96 4.96 9.90 1.80
C PRO A 96 6.26 9.21 2.20
N GLN A 97 6.13 7.94 2.59
CA GLN A 97 7.27 7.06 2.83
C GLN A 97 7.17 5.91 1.84
N GLU A 98 8.21 5.70 1.04
CA GLU A 98 8.25 4.57 0.13
C GLU A 98 8.38 3.27 0.92
N ILE A 99 7.51 2.29 0.65
CA ILE A 99 7.53 0.98 1.30
C ILE A 99 7.85 -0.17 0.35
N ALA A 100 7.75 0.06 -0.97
CA ALA A 100 8.16 -0.91 -1.97
C ALA A 100 8.73 -0.18 -3.18
N LYS A 101 9.80 -0.71 -3.76
CA LYS A 101 10.53 -0.09 -4.88
C LYS A 101 9.69 0.04 -6.14
N SER A 102 8.69 -0.84 -6.29
CA SER A 102 7.76 -0.86 -7.42
C SER A 102 6.51 -1.63 -7.00
N PHE A 103 5.46 -1.56 -7.82
CA PHE A 103 4.26 -2.34 -7.56
C PHE A 103 4.56 -3.85 -7.64
N SER A 104 5.38 -4.27 -8.60
CA SER A 104 5.82 -5.67 -8.68
C SER A 104 6.58 -6.11 -7.44
N ALA A 105 7.41 -5.23 -6.88
CA ALA A 105 8.10 -5.50 -5.61
C ALA A 105 7.09 -5.68 -4.47
N LEU A 106 6.05 -4.85 -4.40
CA LEU A 106 4.98 -5.02 -3.42
C LEU A 106 4.31 -6.39 -3.57
N LEU A 107 3.98 -6.80 -4.79
CA LEU A 107 3.35 -8.10 -5.05
C LEU A 107 4.22 -9.26 -4.55
N ARG A 108 5.55 -9.16 -4.72
CA ARG A 108 6.48 -10.16 -4.19
C ARG A 108 6.49 -10.19 -2.67
N ILE A 109 6.50 -9.02 -2.03
CA ILE A 109 6.42 -8.91 -0.57
C ILE A 109 5.13 -9.55 -0.06
N LEU A 110 3.99 -9.23 -0.68
CA LEU A 110 2.70 -9.77 -0.28
C LEU A 110 2.63 -11.29 -0.47
N GLN A 111 3.23 -11.83 -1.53
CA GLN A 111 3.32 -13.27 -1.73
C GLN A 111 4.09 -13.95 -0.60
N VAL A 112 5.25 -13.40 -0.24
CA VAL A 112 6.09 -13.94 0.85
C VAL A 112 5.32 -13.95 2.17
N LEU A 113 4.68 -12.84 2.50
CA LEU A 113 3.90 -12.71 3.73
C LEU A 113 2.70 -13.65 3.74
N ASN A 114 1.97 -13.73 2.63
CA ASN A 114 0.77 -14.54 2.54
C ASN A 114 1.07 -16.03 2.71
N GLN A 115 2.15 -16.51 2.10
CA GLN A 115 2.61 -17.89 2.28
C GLN A 115 2.95 -18.19 3.74
N ALA A 116 3.65 -17.27 4.40
CA ALA A 116 4.01 -17.44 5.81
C ALA A 116 2.77 -17.47 6.70
N MET A 117 1.82 -16.56 6.47
CA MET A 117 0.59 -16.51 7.25
C MET A 117 -0.25 -17.79 7.09
N HIS A 118 -0.38 -18.30 5.87
CA HIS A 118 -1.14 -19.52 5.61
C HIS A 118 -0.45 -20.76 6.17
N SER A 119 0.88 -20.77 6.26
CA SER A 119 1.61 -21.87 6.89
C SER A 119 1.50 -21.85 8.41
N GLY A 120 1.18 -20.70 8.99
CA GLY A 120 1.12 -20.51 10.44
C GLY A 120 2.48 -20.43 11.10
N GLU A 121 3.57 -20.45 10.35
CA GLU A 121 4.93 -20.43 10.87
C GLU A 121 5.65 -19.17 10.42
N ILE A 122 5.88 -18.24 11.36
CA ILE A 122 6.55 -16.97 11.08
C ILE A 122 8.01 -17.06 11.48
N ARG A 123 8.87 -17.14 10.49
CA ARG A 123 10.33 -17.11 10.66
C ARG A 123 10.82 -15.70 10.35
N TYR A 124 10.93 -14.89 11.38
CA TYR A 124 11.21 -13.46 11.27
C TYR A 124 12.40 -13.14 10.35
N LYS A 125 13.57 -13.72 10.66
CA LYS A 125 14.78 -13.42 9.88
C LYS A 125 14.69 -13.87 8.43
N THR A 126 14.03 -14.99 8.19
CA THR A 126 13.82 -15.50 6.82
C THR A 126 12.92 -14.56 6.03
N LEU A 127 11.84 -14.08 6.65
CA LEU A 127 10.92 -13.14 6.01
C LEU A 127 11.61 -11.81 5.71
N VAL A 128 12.36 -11.27 6.67
CA VAL A 128 13.10 -10.01 6.48
C VAL A 128 14.07 -10.14 5.29
N ALA A 129 14.82 -11.23 5.24
CA ALA A 129 15.77 -11.46 4.15
C ALA A 129 15.09 -11.56 2.78
N ALA A 130 13.89 -12.16 2.74
CA ALA A 130 13.13 -12.30 1.50
C ALA A 130 12.50 -10.98 1.04
N ILE A 131 12.17 -10.08 1.98
CA ILE A 131 11.54 -8.79 1.70
C ILE A 131 12.56 -7.71 1.33
N GLU A 132 13.74 -7.72 1.96
CA GLU A 132 14.78 -6.69 1.79
C GLU A 132 15.07 -6.29 0.34
N PRO A 133 15.18 -7.23 -0.65
CA PRO A 133 15.49 -6.83 -2.02
C PRO A 133 14.42 -5.96 -2.68
N HIS A 134 13.20 -5.93 -2.11
CA HIS A 134 12.03 -5.28 -2.70
C HIS A 134 11.69 -3.93 -2.06
N THR A 135 12.42 -3.53 -1.02
CA THR A 135 12.13 -2.30 -0.28
C THR A 135 13.40 -1.62 0.21
N ASP A 136 13.37 -0.30 0.27
CA ASP A 136 14.40 0.50 0.95
C ASP A 136 13.95 0.90 2.37
N ASN A 137 12.79 0.39 2.81
CA ASN A 137 12.22 0.67 4.12
C ASN A 137 11.86 -0.63 4.83
N ILE A 138 12.89 -1.40 5.20
CA ILE A 138 12.68 -2.68 5.87
C ILE A 138 12.04 -2.51 7.25
N ASP A 139 12.30 -1.39 7.91
CA ASP A 139 11.74 -1.10 9.24
C ASP A 139 10.22 -1.14 9.22
N TYR A 140 9.59 -0.61 8.17
CA TYR A 140 8.15 -0.67 7.98
C TYR A 140 7.66 -2.13 7.99
N TRP A 141 8.32 -2.99 7.23
CA TRP A 141 7.90 -4.39 7.09
C TRP A 141 8.22 -5.22 8.34
N GLU A 142 9.26 -4.87 9.08
CA GLU A 142 9.54 -5.50 10.36
C GLU A 142 8.37 -5.30 11.34
N VAL A 143 7.82 -4.09 11.39
CA VAL A 143 6.63 -3.79 12.21
C VAL A 143 5.42 -4.58 11.72
N VAL A 144 5.22 -4.68 10.41
CA VAL A 144 4.14 -5.49 9.83
C VAL A 144 4.26 -6.96 10.23
N ILE A 145 5.47 -7.53 10.16
CA ILE A 145 5.73 -8.93 10.55
C ILE A 145 5.43 -9.14 12.04
N GLU A 146 5.85 -8.22 12.89
CA GLU A 146 5.55 -8.29 14.33
C GLU A 146 4.03 -8.33 14.58
N GLY A 147 3.28 -7.50 13.85
CA GLY A 147 1.82 -7.51 13.92
C GLY A 147 1.20 -8.83 13.48
N ILE A 148 1.77 -9.46 12.46
CA ILE A 148 1.33 -10.79 12.01
C ILE A 148 1.59 -11.84 13.09
N GLU A 149 2.77 -11.82 13.70
CA GLU A 149 3.09 -12.76 14.78
C GLU A 149 2.09 -12.65 15.94
N GLU A 150 1.77 -11.42 16.35
CA GLU A 150 0.77 -11.18 17.40
C GLU A 150 -0.62 -11.69 16.99
N ALA A 151 -1.02 -11.47 15.74
CA ALA A 151 -2.34 -11.88 15.25
C ALA A 151 -2.50 -13.40 15.15
N LEU A 152 -1.41 -14.14 14.95
CA LEU A 152 -1.41 -15.60 14.82
C LEU A 152 -1.26 -16.33 16.16
N ASP A 153 -0.92 -15.64 17.22
CA ASP A 153 -0.75 -16.25 18.56
C ASP A 153 -2.09 -16.63 19.22
#